data_c5596cc434e67ccb6f6d618de01e2370
#
_entry.id   c5596cc434e67ccb6f6d618de01e2370
#
_cell.length_a   1.000
_cell.length_b   1.000
_cell.length_c   1.000
_cell.angle_alpha   90.00
_cell.angle_beta   90.00
_cell.angle_gamma   90.00
#
_symmetry.space_group_name_H-M   'P 1'
#
loop_
_entity.id
_entity.type
_entity.pdbx_description
1 polymer ?
#
loop_
_entity_poly.entity_id
_entity_poly.type
_entity_poly.pdbx_seq_one_letter_code
_entity_poly.pdbx_strand_id
1 'polypeptide(L)'
;MQYVDELMGLETNFDIIHRVIRLGDTDACMYLIDGFCKDELMQKILQYLMDLKAEDFPKDAHEMSKIAIPYVEVDLDDTWEKILGALLSGVFVLLLDGYEKAVLIDARTYPTRGVEEPDKDKVLRGSKDGFVETVVFNTALIRRRIRSTDLHMEMLNAGENSRTDIVLCYMESRVDPKLLTQIRERIRYIQVDALAMNQESLAECLYQRKWYNPFPKFKYTERPDTAAAQVLEGNLVILVDNSPSAMILPTTIFDVVEEADDYYFPPVTGTYLRLTRFLIALLTYFVTPTYLLLMNHRMWIPENLEFIILKEDPNVPLILQFLLLELAIDGLRLAAVNTPNMLSTPLSVMAALVLGEFSVESGWFSSEVMLAMAFVAIANYTQANYELGYALKFMRILNLILTQLFGIWGYIAGLIIFALALLSNKTISGQSYLYPLIPFDRAKMRNRFFRGRMPGTRKM
;
A
#
# COMPACT_ATOMS: atom_id res chain seq x y z
N MET A 1 6.53 -34.98 10.42
CA MET A 1 6.72 -34.32 9.11
C MET A 1 5.39 -34.03 8.44
N GLN A 2 4.63 -34.99 7.97
CA GLN A 2 3.34 -34.74 7.25
C GLN A 2 2.40 -33.78 7.97
N TYR A 3 2.27 -33.87 9.29
CA TYR A 3 1.42 -32.97 10.07
C TYR A 3 1.88 -31.48 10.00
N VAL A 4 3.18 -31.23 10.02
CA VAL A 4 3.73 -29.88 9.89
C VAL A 4 3.54 -29.38 8.47
N ASP A 5 3.78 -30.22 7.48
CA ASP A 5 3.66 -29.89 6.06
C ASP A 5 2.22 -29.49 5.69
N GLU A 6 1.22 -30.26 6.16
CA GLU A 6 -0.19 -29.93 5.96
C GLU A 6 -0.59 -28.64 6.72
N LEU A 7 -0.19 -28.51 7.97
CA LEU A 7 -0.57 -27.37 8.81
C LEU A 7 0.06 -26.06 8.33
N MET A 8 1.27 -26.15 7.79
CA MET A 8 2.00 -24.99 7.26
C MET A 8 1.67 -24.69 5.80
N GLY A 9 0.89 -25.54 5.14
CA GLY A 9 0.49 -25.38 3.75
C GLY A 9 1.68 -25.25 2.80
N LEU A 10 2.68 -26.13 2.93
CA LEU A 10 3.94 -26.05 2.17
C LEU A 10 3.75 -26.02 0.66
N GLU A 11 2.67 -26.60 0.13
CA GLU A 11 2.36 -26.55 -1.30
C GLU A 11 2.02 -25.12 -1.79
N THR A 12 1.55 -24.26 -0.88
CA THR A 12 1.12 -22.89 -1.19
C THR A 12 2.03 -21.83 -0.62
N ASN A 13 2.82 -22.14 0.42
CA ASN A 13 3.73 -21.19 1.08
C ASN A 13 5.16 -21.40 0.61
N PHE A 14 5.61 -20.62 -0.37
CA PHE A 14 6.97 -20.69 -0.89
C PHE A 14 8.02 -20.21 0.13
N ASP A 15 7.64 -19.33 1.04
CA ASP A 15 8.50 -18.72 2.05
C ASP A 15 8.83 -19.66 3.22
N ILE A 16 8.20 -20.84 3.26
CA ILE A 16 8.51 -21.88 4.25
C ILE A 16 9.32 -22.95 3.58
N ILE A 17 10.61 -22.91 3.82
CA ILE A 17 11.54 -23.90 3.27
C ILE A 17 11.55 -25.13 4.17
N HIS A 18 11.37 -26.29 3.60
CA HIS A 18 11.63 -27.55 4.27
C HIS A 18 12.63 -28.40 3.48
N ARG A 19 13.47 -29.10 4.20
CA ARG A 19 14.42 -30.03 3.58
C ARG A 19 14.62 -31.25 4.44
N VAL A 20 14.37 -32.43 3.86
CA VAL A 20 14.74 -33.71 4.49
C VAL A 20 16.19 -33.99 4.19
N ILE A 21 16.95 -34.29 5.24
CA ILE A 21 18.37 -34.65 5.17
C ILE A 21 18.62 -35.91 5.99
N ARG A 22 19.67 -36.63 5.64
CA ARG A 22 20.12 -37.79 6.42
C ARG A 22 21.35 -37.41 7.22
N LEU A 23 21.24 -37.54 8.53
CA LEU A 23 22.31 -37.25 9.48
C LEU A 23 22.74 -38.56 10.13
N GLY A 24 23.94 -39.04 9.82
CA GLY A 24 24.34 -40.41 10.21
C GLY A 24 23.36 -41.44 9.62
N ASP A 25 22.71 -42.22 10.50
CA ASP A 25 21.71 -43.19 10.13
C ASP A 25 20.25 -42.73 10.38
N THR A 26 20.05 -41.47 10.80
CA THR A 26 18.77 -40.90 11.18
C THR A 26 18.30 -39.89 10.11
N ASP A 27 17.04 -39.98 9.72
CA ASP A 27 16.42 -38.98 8.88
C ASP A 27 16.02 -37.75 9.71
N ALA A 28 16.33 -36.55 9.20
CA ALA A 28 16.00 -35.28 9.85
C ALA A 28 15.29 -34.37 8.85
N CYS A 29 14.37 -33.57 9.33
CA CYS A 29 13.71 -32.54 8.53
C CYS A 29 13.95 -31.16 9.13
N MET A 30 14.38 -30.27 8.31
CA MET A 30 14.61 -28.85 8.64
C MET A 30 13.47 -28.01 8.14
N TYR A 31 13.03 -27.05 8.96
CA TYR A 31 12.07 -26.04 8.58
C TYR A 31 12.63 -24.66 8.91
N LEU A 32 12.50 -23.73 7.99
CA LEU A 32 12.91 -22.33 8.16
C LEU A 32 12.05 -21.42 7.30
N ILE A 33 12.02 -20.15 7.65
CA ILE A 33 11.38 -19.12 6.83
C ILE A 33 12.44 -18.41 6.00
N ASP A 34 12.22 -18.32 4.70
CA ASP A 34 13.09 -17.63 3.76
C ASP A 34 13.23 -16.13 4.11
N GLY A 35 14.45 -15.63 4.01
CA GLY A 35 14.77 -14.26 4.39
C GLY A 35 14.91 -13.99 5.89
N PHE A 36 14.73 -14.99 6.79
CA PHE A 36 14.92 -14.81 8.24
C PHE A 36 16.24 -15.34 8.79
N CYS A 37 17.00 -16.06 8.01
CA CYS A 37 18.29 -16.58 8.39
C CYS A 37 19.40 -16.08 7.46
N LYS A 38 20.63 -15.96 7.97
CA LYS A 38 21.81 -15.69 7.13
C LYS A 38 22.27 -16.99 6.49
N ASP A 39 22.48 -17.00 5.20
CA ASP A 39 22.94 -18.15 4.43
C ASP A 39 24.25 -18.71 4.95
N GLU A 40 25.21 -17.85 5.30
CA GLU A 40 26.51 -18.26 5.85
C GLU A 40 26.37 -19.02 7.17
N LEU A 41 25.45 -18.59 8.03
CA LEU A 41 25.19 -19.23 9.31
C LEU A 41 24.50 -20.58 9.13
N MET A 42 23.50 -20.61 8.26
CA MET A 42 22.79 -21.82 7.89
C MET A 42 23.73 -22.86 7.27
N GLN A 43 24.59 -22.44 6.36
CA GLN A 43 25.58 -23.31 5.73
C GLN A 43 26.52 -23.92 6.77
N LYS A 44 26.99 -23.13 7.75
CA LYS A 44 27.85 -23.64 8.84
C LYS A 44 27.13 -24.66 9.70
N ILE A 45 25.90 -24.38 10.14
CA ILE A 45 25.09 -25.31 10.95
C ILE A 45 24.92 -26.63 10.19
N LEU A 46 24.51 -26.54 8.92
CA LEU A 46 24.36 -27.73 8.07
C LEU A 46 25.66 -28.51 7.91
N GLN A 47 26.79 -27.83 7.69
CA GLN A 47 28.07 -28.48 7.56
C GLN A 47 28.43 -29.28 8.81
N TYR A 48 28.27 -28.69 9.99
CA TYR A 48 28.50 -29.41 11.26
C TYR A 48 27.59 -30.61 11.45
N LEU A 49 26.29 -30.45 11.13
CA LEU A 49 25.33 -31.56 11.24
C LEU A 49 25.65 -32.68 10.25
N MET A 50 26.07 -32.37 9.03
CA MET A 50 26.40 -33.36 8.01
C MET A 50 27.75 -34.05 8.23
N ASP A 51 28.68 -33.41 8.95
CA ASP A 51 29.97 -33.97 9.34
C ASP A 51 29.90 -34.97 10.51
N LEU A 52 28.73 -35.09 11.17
CA LEU A 52 28.50 -36.03 12.27
C LEU A 52 28.59 -37.47 11.76
N LYS A 53 29.50 -38.26 12.37
CA LYS A 53 29.62 -39.68 12.08
C LYS A 53 28.55 -40.47 12.82
N ALA A 54 28.11 -41.56 12.23
CA ALA A 54 27.09 -42.43 12.86
C ALA A 54 27.48 -42.96 14.25
N GLU A 55 28.79 -43.13 14.47
CA GLU A 55 29.33 -43.59 15.75
C GLU A 55 29.21 -42.54 16.88
N ASP A 56 29.27 -41.24 16.51
CA ASP A 56 29.21 -40.11 17.43
C ASP A 56 27.85 -39.42 17.45
N PHE A 57 26.83 -40.05 16.82
CA PHE A 57 25.52 -39.45 16.66
C PHE A 57 24.76 -39.36 18.01
N PRO A 58 24.27 -38.16 18.40
CA PRO A 58 23.58 -37.97 19.66
C PRO A 58 22.32 -38.83 19.81
N LYS A 59 22.04 -39.32 21.02
CA LYS A 59 20.93 -40.25 21.27
C LYS A 59 19.57 -39.56 21.37
N ASP A 60 19.58 -38.32 21.77
CA ASP A 60 18.36 -37.52 21.94
C ASP A 60 18.61 -36.04 21.62
N ALA A 61 17.53 -35.23 21.60
CA ALA A 61 17.58 -33.81 21.30
C ALA A 61 18.44 -33.02 22.30
N HIS A 62 18.52 -33.46 23.56
CA HIS A 62 19.32 -32.79 24.59
C HIS A 62 20.83 -32.97 24.37
N GLU A 63 21.21 -34.18 24.00
CA GLU A 63 22.60 -34.46 23.65
C GLU A 63 22.96 -33.75 22.32
N MET A 64 22.05 -33.75 21.34
CA MET A 64 22.19 -33.02 20.07
C MET A 64 22.45 -31.53 20.30
N SER A 65 21.69 -30.88 21.16
CA SER A 65 21.84 -29.45 21.46
C SER A 65 23.18 -29.10 22.10
N LYS A 66 23.80 -30.08 22.85
CA LYS A 66 25.05 -29.86 23.56
C LYS A 66 26.31 -30.15 22.75
N ILE A 67 26.24 -31.14 21.88
CA ILE A 67 27.45 -31.70 21.25
C ILE A 67 27.52 -31.29 19.76
N ALA A 68 26.38 -31.28 19.07
CA ALA A 68 26.36 -31.25 17.62
C ALA A 68 26.03 -29.88 17.02
N ILE A 69 25.45 -28.98 17.80
CA ILE A 69 25.03 -27.67 17.29
C ILE A 69 25.96 -26.57 17.78
N PRO A 70 26.81 -26.02 16.92
CA PRO A 70 27.78 -24.99 17.30
C PRO A 70 27.14 -23.59 17.34
N TYR A 71 26.01 -23.46 18.05
CA TYR A 71 25.28 -22.20 18.18
C TYR A 71 24.84 -21.96 19.60
N VAL A 72 24.76 -20.69 20.03
CA VAL A 72 24.58 -20.33 21.45
C VAL A 72 23.12 -20.44 21.86
N GLU A 73 22.18 -20.06 21.02
CA GLU A 73 20.75 -20.03 21.31
C GLU A 73 20.06 -21.26 20.72
N VAL A 74 19.98 -22.32 21.55
CA VAL A 74 19.34 -23.58 21.18
C VAL A 74 18.37 -23.98 22.27
N ASP A 75 17.09 -24.08 21.90
CA ASP A 75 16.00 -24.53 22.75
C ASP A 75 15.46 -25.89 22.30
N LEU A 76 14.76 -26.61 23.22
CA LEU A 76 14.13 -27.89 22.94
C LEU A 76 12.66 -27.83 23.38
N ASP A 77 11.75 -28.21 22.49
CA ASP A 77 10.32 -28.29 22.82
C ASP A 77 9.66 -29.49 22.16
N ASP A 78 8.61 -30.05 22.81
CA ASP A 78 7.79 -31.15 22.33
C ASP A 78 6.36 -30.72 21.95
N THR A 79 6.01 -29.47 22.22
CA THR A 79 4.68 -28.93 22.03
C THR A 79 4.56 -28.28 20.68
N TRP A 80 3.71 -28.80 19.82
CA TRP A 80 3.52 -28.26 18.45
C TRP A 80 3.18 -26.79 18.42
N GLU A 81 2.38 -26.28 19.34
CA GLU A 81 2.04 -24.85 19.40
C GLU A 81 3.28 -23.96 19.55
N LYS A 82 4.24 -24.38 20.40
CA LYS A 82 5.49 -23.65 20.60
C LYS A 82 6.45 -23.82 19.42
N ILE A 83 6.58 -25.04 18.89
CA ILE A 83 7.43 -25.34 17.73
C ILE A 83 6.99 -24.50 16.53
N LEU A 84 5.68 -24.47 16.24
CA LEU A 84 5.13 -23.67 15.14
C LEU A 84 5.25 -22.16 15.41
N GLY A 85 5.02 -21.75 16.67
CA GLY A 85 5.23 -20.35 17.08
C GLY A 85 6.68 -19.91 16.90
N ALA A 86 7.65 -20.77 17.23
CA ALA A 86 9.08 -20.54 17.00
C ALA A 86 9.39 -20.46 15.51
N LEU A 87 8.94 -21.42 14.71
CA LEU A 87 9.12 -21.43 13.25
C LEU A 87 8.58 -20.16 12.62
N LEU A 88 7.33 -19.80 12.91
CA LEU A 88 6.66 -18.61 12.37
C LEU A 88 7.31 -17.29 12.87
N SER A 89 8.09 -17.35 13.92
CA SER A 89 8.93 -16.22 14.36
C SER A 89 10.28 -16.20 13.66
N GLY A 90 10.61 -17.22 12.84
CA GLY A 90 11.85 -17.31 12.09
C GLY A 90 12.94 -18.16 12.73
N VAL A 91 12.62 -18.87 13.81
CA VAL A 91 13.56 -19.83 14.44
C VAL A 91 13.70 -21.04 13.51
N PHE A 92 14.92 -21.49 13.30
CA PHE A 92 15.19 -22.71 12.57
C PHE A 92 14.78 -23.93 13.40
N VAL A 93 13.94 -24.78 12.81
CA VAL A 93 13.41 -25.98 13.47
C VAL A 93 14.02 -27.22 12.84
N LEU A 94 14.60 -28.08 13.65
CA LEU A 94 15.14 -29.37 13.23
C LEU A 94 14.36 -30.50 13.94
N LEU A 95 13.69 -31.33 13.13
CA LEU A 95 13.00 -32.55 13.58
C LEU A 95 13.83 -33.74 13.19
N LEU A 96 14.16 -34.60 14.15
CA LEU A 96 14.89 -35.84 13.92
C LEU A 96 14.02 -37.05 14.19
N ASP A 97 14.12 -38.05 13.34
CA ASP A 97 13.37 -39.28 13.53
C ASP A 97 13.84 -40.02 14.80
N GLY A 98 12.89 -40.49 15.61
CA GLY A 98 13.14 -41.11 16.89
C GLY A 98 13.38 -40.16 18.08
N TYR A 99 13.41 -38.84 17.85
CA TYR A 99 13.53 -37.87 18.94
C TYR A 99 12.15 -37.40 19.44
N GLU A 100 11.98 -37.30 20.76
CA GLU A 100 10.73 -36.81 21.38
C GLU A 100 10.57 -35.29 21.26
N LYS A 101 11.68 -34.55 21.12
CA LYS A 101 11.70 -33.08 21.09
C LYS A 101 12.30 -32.55 19.82
N ALA A 102 11.72 -31.48 19.31
CA ALA A 102 12.30 -30.66 18.24
C ALA A 102 13.49 -29.84 18.78
N VAL A 103 14.49 -29.63 17.94
CA VAL A 103 15.60 -28.73 18.22
C VAL A 103 15.33 -27.38 17.55
N LEU A 104 15.28 -26.32 18.35
CA LEU A 104 14.99 -24.96 17.95
C LEU A 104 16.26 -24.14 18.00
N ILE A 105 16.76 -23.67 16.85
CA ILE A 105 18.00 -22.90 16.76
C ILE A 105 17.64 -21.45 16.39
N ASP A 106 17.83 -20.52 17.32
CA ASP A 106 17.50 -19.11 17.11
C ASP A 106 18.61 -18.36 16.35
N ALA A 107 18.73 -18.67 15.07
CA ALA A 107 19.66 -18.05 14.14
C ALA A 107 19.03 -16.88 13.35
N ARG A 108 18.01 -16.21 13.90
CA ARG A 108 17.24 -15.19 13.23
C ARG A 108 18.05 -13.95 12.88
N THR A 109 17.87 -13.50 11.67
CA THR A 109 18.29 -12.19 11.22
C THR A 109 17.19 -11.62 10.39
N TYR A 110 16.39 -10.73 10.95
CA TYR A 110 15.33 -10.09 10.18
C TYR A 110 15.92 -9.16 9.13
N PRO A 111 15.35 -9.14 7.91
CA PRO A 111 15.73 -8.15 6.93
C PRO A 111 15.47 -6.76 7.51
N THR A 112 16.51 -5.97 7.57
CA THR A 112 16.44 -4.58 8.00
C THR A 112 17.00 -3.74 6.87
N ARG A 113 16.19 -2.82 6.38
CA ARG A 113 16.67 -1.71 5.56
C ARG A 113 17.60 -0.87 6.43
N GLY A 114 18.66 -0.29 5.86
CA GLY A 114 19.32 0.86 6.48
C GLY A 114 18.21 1.85 6.90
N VAL A 115 18.41 2.62 7.98
CA VAL A 115 17.36 3.44 8.65
C VAL A 115 16.80 4.50 7.68
N GLU A 116 16.06 4.08 6.67
CA GLU A 116 15.41 4.97 5.70
C GLU A 116 13.90 4.75 5.75
N GLU A 117 13.18 5.83 6.01
CA GLU A 117 11.74 5.91 5.91
C GLU A 117 11.35 5.91 4.43
N PRO A 118 10.24 5.27 4.01
CA PRO A 118 9.75 5.34 2.64
C PRO A 118 9.63 6.79 2.18
N ASP A 119 9.98 7.09 0.93
CA ASP A 119 9.84 8.43 0.38
C ASP A 119 8.38 8.86 0.25
N LYS A 120 7.53 7.92 -0.10
CA LYS A 120 6.07 8.02 -0.06
C LYS A 120 5.55 7.30 1.18
N ASP A 121 4.32 7.56 1.58
CA ASP A 121 3.71 6.90 2.73
C ASP A 121 4.42 7.22 4.08
N LYS A 122 5.03 8.41 4.20
CA LYS A 122 5.63 8.86 5.46
C LYS A 122 4.56 9.00 6.54
N VAL A 123 4.91 8.66 7.77
CA VAL A 123 4.03 8.82 8.92
C VAL A 123 4.66 9.69 9.98
N LEU A 124 3.83 10.46 10.67
CA LEU A 124 4.26 11.28 11.79
C LEU A 124 4.67 10.39 12.99
N ARG A 125 4.05 9.23 13.13
CA ARG A 125 4.30 8.28 14.22
C ARG A 125 4.08 6.86 13.74
N GLY A 126 4.96 5.91 14.14
CA GLY A 126 4.82 4.50 13.83
C GLY A 126 6.10 3.85 13.34
N SER A 127 5.96 2.69 12.72
CA SER A 127 7.08 1.97 12.11
C SER A 127 7.64 2.79 10.94
N LYS A 128 8.96 2.79 10.78
CA LYS A 128 9.67 3.52 9.72
C LYS A 128 10.27 2.61 8.67
N ASP A 129 10.05 1.30 8.80
CA ASP A 129 10.48 0.35 7.79
C ASP A 129 9.59 0.40 6.55
N GLY A 130 10.20 0.35 5.38
CA GLY A 130 9.54 0.30 4.09
C GLY A 130 9.85 -0.98 3.34
N PHE A 131 9.02 -1.28 2.34
CA PHE A 131 9.34 -2.32 1.36
C PHE A 131 10.57 -1.95 0.55
N VAL A 132 11.24 -2.97 0.02
CA VAL A 132 12.41 -2.87 -0.83
C VAL A 132 12.13 -3.52 -2.19
N GLU A 133 13.07 -3.46 -3.12
CA GLU A 133 12.89 -4.04 -4.45
C GLU A 133 12.84 -5.58 -4.44
N THR A 134 13.44 -6.23 -3.45
CA THR A 134 13.52 -7.70 -3.37
C THR A 134 12.26 -8.30 -2.72
N VAL A 135 11.51 -9.09 -3.47
CA VAL A 135 10.23 -9.66 -3.04
C VAL A 135 10.34 -10.55 -1.80
N VAL A 136 11.42 -11.34 -1.66
CA VAL A 136 11.65 -12.22 -0.49
C VAL A 136 11.76 -11.41 0.80
N PHE A 137 12.46 -10.27 0.78
CA PHE A 137 12.51 -9.40 1.95
C PHE A 137 11.16 -8.79 2.29
N ASN A 138 10.37 -8.47 1.27
CA ASN A 138 9.04 -7.90 1.45
C ASN A 138 8.07 -8.91 2.08
N THR A 139 8.12 -10.17 1.66
CA THR A 139 7.35 -11.25 2.28
C THR A 139 7.76 -11.48 3.73
N ALA A 140 9.05 -11.51 4.02
CA ALA A 140 9.59 -11.64 5.37
C ALA A 140 9.11 -10.48 6.29
N LEU A 141 9.04 -9.23 5.80
CA LEU A 141 8.51 -8.10 6.55
C LEU A 141 7.03 -8.26 6.92
N ILE A 142 6.21 -8.87 6.05
CA ILE A 142 4.81 -9.20 6.35
C ILE A 142 4.73 -10.37 7.33
N ARG A 143 5.47 -11.45 7.08
CA ARG A 143 5.51 -12.66 7.93
C ARG A 143 5.93 -12.34 9.36
N ARG A 144 6.89 -11.46 9.55
CA ARG A 144 7.33 -10.98 10.87
C ARG A 144 6.19 -10.37 11.69
N ARG A 145 5.21 -9.73 11.02
CA ARG A 145 4.06 -9.07 11.67
C ARG A 145 2.88 -10.01 11.85
N ILE A 146 2.74 -11.01 10.99
CA ILE A 146 1.64 -11.98 11.01
C ILE A 146 2.23 -13.37 11.23
N ARG A 147 2.32 -13.78 12.48
CA ARG A 147 2.83 -15.09 12.90
C ARG A 147 1.67 -16.08 13.02
N SER A 148 1.07 -16.44 11.90
CA SER A 148 -0.09 -17.32 11.82
C SER A 148 0.10 -18.35 10.71
N THR A 149 -0.34 -19.59 10.97
CA THR A 149 -0.40 -20.66 9.97
C THR A 149 -1.45 -20.38 8.89
N ASP A 150 -2.43 -19.53 9.18
CA ASP A 150 -3.47 -19.09 8.25
C ASP A 150 -2.97 -18.07 7.20
N LEU A 151 -1.75 -17.52 7.38
CA LEU A 151 -1.12 -16.64 6.40
C LEU A 151 -0.49 -17.47 5.28
N HIS A 152 -0.95 -17.26 4.06
CA HIS A 152 -0.42 -17.88 2.86
C HIS A 152 0.33 -16.86 1.99
N MET A 153 1.45 -17.30 1.43
CA MET A 153 2.28 -16.57 0.49
C MET A 153 2.55 -17.42 -0.74
N GLU A 154 1.72 -17.24 -1.75
CA GLU A 154 1.77 -18.00 -2.99
C GLU A 154 2.64 -17.29 -4.01
N MET A 155 3.71 -17.96 -4.49
CA MET A 155 4.57 -17.44 -5.55
C MET A 155 4.02 -17.83 -6.91
N LEU A 156 3.89 -16.83 -7.77
CA LEU A 156 3.54 -16.94 -9.19
C LEU A 156 4.59 -16.20 -10.00
N ASN A 157 4.63 -16.41 -11.31
CA ASN A 157 5.45 -15.63 -12.21
C ASN A 157 4.66 -15.20 -13.44
N ALA A 158 5.06 -14.10 -14.06
CA ALA A 158 4.46 -13.60 -15.29
C ALA A 158 5.49 -12.92 -16.21
N GLY A 159 5.18 -12.89 -17.52
CA GLY A 159 6.06 -12.43 -18.58
C GLY A 159 6.90 -13.56 -19.18
N GLU A 160 6.94 -13.66 -20.50
CA GLU A 160 7.67 -14.73 -21.21
C GLU A 160 9.18 -14.61 -20.98
N ASN A 161 9.72 -13.41 -21.13
CA ASN A 161 11.14 -13.14 -21.00
C ASN A 161 11.53 -12.61 -19.61
N SER A 162 10.67 -11.78 -18.95
CA SER A 162 10.99 -11.23 -17.63
C SER A 162 10.83 -12.26 -16.52
N ARG A 163 9.86 -13.20 -16.63
CA ARG A 163 9.51 -14.18 -15.60
C ARG A 163 9.50 -13.56 -14.19
N THR A 164 8.88 -12.38 -14.10
CA THR A 164 8.86 -11.59 -12.88
C THR A 164 8.11 -12.32 -11.78
N ASP A 165 8.72 -12.45 -10.62
CA ASP A 165 8.13 -13.10 -9.46
C ASP A 165 7.04 -12.21 -8.83
N ILE A 166 5.91 -12.83 -8.54
CA ILE A 166 4.72 -12.18 -7.98
C ILE A 166 4.25 -13.01 -6.80
N VAL A 167 4.07 -12.38 -5.64
CA VAL A 167 3.60 -13.07 -4.45
C VAL A 167 2.22 -12.58 -4.05
N LEU A 168 1.30 -13.52 -3.87
CA LEU A 168 -0.03 -13.30 -3.31
C LEU A 168 0.01 -13.56 -1.80
N CYS A 169 -0.20 -12.52 -0.99
CA CYS A 169 -0.24 -12.61 0.47
C CYS A 169 -1.67 -12.47 0.95
N TYR A 170 -2.19 -13.46 1.68
CA TYR A 170 -3.58 -13.49 2.15
C TYR A 170 -3.76 -14.38 3.40
N MET A 171 -4.83 -14.12 4.17
CA MET A 171 -5.30 -15.05 5.22
C MET A 171 -6.31 -16.00 4.60
N GLU A 172 -6.04 -17.31 4.60
CA GLU A 172 -6.90 -18.31 3.96
C GLU A 172 -8.34 -18.28 4.50
N SER A 173 -8.49 -18.12 5.82
CA SER A 173 -9.80 -18.07 6.47
C SER A 173 -10.61 -16.79 6.21
N ARG A 174 -10.01 -15.73 5.63
CA ARG A 174 -10.62 -14.39 5.54
C ARG A 174 -10.71 -13.85 4.13
N VAL A 175 -9.83 -14.26 3.24
CA VAL A 175 -9.81 -13.79 1.86
C VAL A 175 -11.09 -14.20 1.12
N ASP A 176 -11.54 -13.37 0.17
CA ASP A 176 -12.61 -13.77 -0.74
C ASP A 176 -12.09 -14.82 -1.74
N PRO A 177 -12.55 -16.08 -1.67
CA PRO A 177 -12.04 -17.16 -2.53
C PRO A 177 -12.27 -16.88 -4.02
N LYS A 178 -13.34 -16.15 -4.36
CA LYS A 178 -13.64 -15.78 -5.75
C LYS A 178 -12.63 -14.78 -6.29
N LEU A 179 -12.29 -13.77 -5.48
CA LEU A 179 -11.28 -12.79 -5.83
C LEU A 179 -9.91 -13.46 -5.99
N LEU A 180 -9.53 -14.30 -5.03
CA LEU A 180 -8.25 -15.02 -5.05
C LEU A 180 -8.10 -15.87 -6.32
N THR A 181 -9.10 -16.70 -6.62
CA THR A 181 -9.11 -17.54 -7.84
C THR A 181 -9.04 -16.70 -9.11
N GLN A 182 -9.81 -15.61 -9.17
CA GLN A 182 -9.83 -14.69 -10.31
C GLN A 182 -8.46 -14.03 -10.54
N ILE A 183 -7.79 -13.57 -9.49
CA ILE A 183 -6.46 -12.94 -9.59
C ILE A 183 -5.41 -13.97 -9.98
N ARG A 184 -5.43 -15.16 -9.36
CA ARG A 184 -4.53 -16.27 -9.67
C ARG A 184 -4.61 -16.68 -11.15
N GLU A 185 -5.83 -16.84 -11.66
CA GLU A 185 -6.04 -17.16 -13.07
C GLU A 185 -5.56 -16.03 -13.99
N ARG A 186 -5.90 -14.79 -13.68
CA ARG A 186 -5.45 -13.65 -14.48
C ARG A 186 -3.93 -13.57 -14.57
N ILE A 187 -3.21 -13.76 -13.46
CA ILE A 187 -1.74 -13.75 -13.46
C ILE A 187 -1.19 -14.90 -14.31
N ARG A 188 -1.74 -16.12 -14.18
CA ARG A 188 -1.30 -17.29 -14.95
C ARG A 188 -1.51 -17.15 -16.46
N TYR A 189 -2.52 -16.39 -16.88
CA TYR A 189 -2.84 -16.17 -18.29
C TYR A 189 -2.29 -14.88 -18.88
N ILE A 190 -1.39 -14.19 -18.18
CA ILE A 190 -0.69 -13.02 -18.72
C ILE A 190 0.22 -13.46 -19.86
N GLN A 191 -0.06 -12.94 -21.07
CA GLN A 191 0.71 -13.19 -22.28
C GLN A 191 1.38 -11.90 -22.74
N VAL A 192 2.38 -11.46 -21.98
CA VAL A 192 3.22 -10.31 -22.33
C VAL A 192 4.67 -10.73 -22.33
N ASP A 193 5.48 -10.09 -23.14
CA ASP A 193 6.91 -10.36 -23.23
C ASP A 193 7.61 -10.12 -21.88
N ALA A 194 7.37 -8.96 -21.27
CA ALA A 194 7.94 -8.59 -19.99
C ALA A 194 7.04 -7.65 -19.21
N LEU A 195 7.08 -7.72 -17.87
CA LEU A 195 6.51 -6.74 -16.96
C LEU A 195 7.53 -5.60 -16.73
N ALA A 196 7.75 -4.77 -17.76
CA ALA A 196 8.84 -3.78 -17.77
C ALA A 196 8.75 -2.73 -16.65
N MET A 197 7.54 -2.36 -16.24
CA MET A 197 7.25 -1.45 -15.11
C MET A 197 6.69 -2.20 -13.90
N ASN A 198 7.10 -3.45 -13.75
CA ASN A 198 6.83 -4.34 -12.62
C ASN A 198 5.36 -4.29 -12.17
N GLN A 199 5.08 -3.71 -11.02
CA GLN A 199 3.71 -3.69 -10.46
C GLN A 199 2.71 -2.90 -11.32
N GLU A 200 3.13 -1.82 -12.02
CA GLU A 200 2.21 -1.06 -12.88
C GLU A 200 1.86 -1.84 -14.13
N SER A 201 2.84 -2.55 -14.74
CA SER A 201 2.57 -3.48 -15.84
C SER A 201 1.63 -4.60 -15.41
N LEU A 202 1.81 -5.13 -14.20
CA LEU A 202 0.89 -6.12 -13.63
C LEU A 202 -0.52 -5.53 -13.45
N ALA A 203 -0.64 -4.30 -12.93
CA ALA A 203 -1.92 -3.62 -12.75
C ALA A 203 -2.69 -3.47 -14.08
N GLU A 204 -1.99 -3.11 -15.16
CA GLU A 204 -2.57 -3.02 -16.50
C GLU A 204 -3.01 -4.39 -17.03
N CYS A 205 -2.25 -5.44 -16.80
CA CYS A 205 -2.62 -6.82 -17.16
C CYS A 205 -3.84 -7.33 -16.38
N LEU A 206 -3.91 -7.00 -15.08
CA LEU A 206 -5.01 -7.43 -14.21
C LEU A 206 -6.32 -6.71 -14.50
N TYR A 207 -6.27 -5.47 -14.96
CA TYR A 207 -7.45 -4.66 -15.17
C TYR A 207 -7.34 -3.77 -16.41
N GLN A 208 -8.25 -3.97 -17.37
CA GLN A 208 -8.38 -3.06 -18.51
C GLN A 208 -8.93 -1.70 -18.02
N ARG A 209 -8.06 -0.72 -17.90
CA ARG A 209 -8.44 0.65 -17.54
C ARG A 209 -9.28 1.27 -18.65
N LYS A 210 -10.43 1.82 -18.26
CA LYS A 210 -11.23 2.61 -19.20
C LYS A 210 -10.63 4.00 -19.26
N TRP A 211 -10.15 4.43 -20.42
CA TRP A 211 -9.47 5.71 -20.63
C TRP A 211 -10.25 6.94 -20.15
N TYR A 212 -11.60 6.86 -20.10
CA TYR A 212 -12.47 7.94 -19.65
C TYR A 212 -12.74 7.95 -18.14
N ASN A 213 -12.29 6.95 -17.40
CA ASN A 213 -12.50 6.86 -15.97
C ASN A 213 -11.14 6.86 -15.24
N PRO A 214 -10.70 8.02 -14.70
CA PRO A 214 -9.38 8.19 -14.14
C PRO A 214 -9.24 7.70 -12.69
N PHE A 215 -10.31 7.18 -12.07
CA PHE A 215 -10.27 6.76 -10.68
C PHE A 215 -9.43 5.49 -10.45
N PRO A 216 -8.56 5.48 -9.41
CA PRO A 216 -7.67 4.37 -9.11
C PRO A 216 -8.44 3.07 -8.83
N LYS A 217 -7.84 1.95 -9.20
CA LYS A 217 -8.39 0.59 -9.00
C LYS A 217 -7.65 -0.20 -7.96
N PHE A 218 -6.43 0.23 -7.66
CA PHE A 218 -5.54 -0.37 -6.70
C PHE A 218 -5.17 0.66 -5.65
N LYS A 219 -4.94 0.19 -4.43
CA LYS A 219 -4.25 0.95 -3.41
C LYS A 219 -2.83 0.43 -3.33
N TYR A 220 -1.87 1.32 -3.37
CA TYR A 220 -0.46 1.00 -3.20
C TYR A 220 -0.01 1.44 -1.82
N THR A 221 0.93 0.72 -1.23
CA THR A 221 1.60 1.12 0.02
C THR A 221 3.04 0.65 0.00
N GLU A 222 3.94 1.51 0.42
CA GLU A 222 5.36 1.19 0.64
C GLU A 222 5.60 0.67 2.07
N ARG A 223 4.53 0.51 2.87
CA ARG A 223 4.58 0.20 4.29
C ARG A 223 4.17 -1.25 4.59
N PRO A 224 5.08 -2.06 5.15
CA PRO A 224 4.76 -3.42 5.55
C PRO A 224 3.73 -3.54 6.68
N ASP A 225 3.64 -2.53 7.58
CA ASP A 225 2.64 -2.51 8.65
C ASP A 225 1.22 -2.30 8.10
N THR A 226 1.06 -1.39 7.12
CA THR A 226 -0.20 -1.18 6.41
C THR A 226 -0.60 -2.43 5.63
N ALA A 227 0.32 -3.01 4.87
CA ALA A 227 0.07 -4.23 4.11
C ALA A 227 -0.37 -5.39 5.02
N ALA A 228 0.36 -5.63 6.13
CA ALA A 228 0.01 -6.66 7.10
C ALA A 228 -1.38 -6.42 7.73
N ALA A 229 -1.72 -5.17 8.08
CA ALA A 229 -3.05 -4.84 8.58
C ALA A 229 -4.15 -5.18 7.57
N GLN A 230 -3.93 -4.87 6.29
CA GLN A 230 -4.88 -5.18 5.22
C GLN A 230 -5.04 -6.68 4.99
N VAL A 231 -3.96 -7.47 5.06
CA VAL A 231 -4.02 -8.93 5.02
C VAL A 231 -4.85 -9.49 6.18
N LEU A 232 -4.64 -8.97 7.40
CA LEU A 232 -5.42 -9.36 8.59
C LEU A 232 -6.91 -8.97 8.49
N GLU A 233 -7.26 -7.93 7.72
CA GLU A 233 -8.64 -7.55 7.43
C GLU A 233 -9.31 -8.44 6.37
N GLY A 234 -8.55 -9.33 5.72
CA GLY A 234 -9.02 -10.26 4.69
C GLY A 234 -8.83 -9.76 3.26
N ASN A 235 -8.08 -8.68 3.07
CA ASN A 235 -7.70 -8.21 1.74
C ASN A 235 -6.55 -9.07 1.17
N LEU A 236 -6.50 -9.15 -0.15
CA LEU A 236 -5.40 -9.73 -0.90
C LEU A 236 -4.33 -8.67 -1.12
N VAL A 237 -3.11 -8.96 -0.73
CA VAL A 237 -1.94 -8.11 -0.99
C VAL A 237 -1.05 -8.79 -2.01
N ILE A 238 -0.65 -8.04 -3.04
CA ILE A 238 0.24 -8.52 -4.11
C ILE A 238 1.57 -7.79 -3.99
N LEU A 239 2.64 -8.56 -3.92
CA LEU A 239 4.02 -8.09 -4.00
C LEU A 239 4.60 -8.48 -5.36
N VAL A 240 5.32 -7.58 -6.00
CA VAL A 240 5.97 -7.81 -7.30
C VAL A 240 7.45 -7.56 -7.13
N ASP A 241 8.27 -8.45 -7.63
CA ASP A 241 9.71 -8.29 -7.57
C ASP A 241 10.17 -7.03 -8.31
N ASN A 242 11.26 -6.43 -7.86
CA ASN A 242 11.76 -5.12 -8.29
C ASN A 242 10.79 -3.95 -8.04
N SER A 243 9.87 -4.09 -7.06
CA SER A 243 8.92 -3.02 -6.69
C SER A 243 8.91 -2.80 -5.19
N PRO A 244 9.23 -1.59 -4.70
CA PRO A 244 9.26 -1.28 -3.27
C PRO A 244 7.87 -0.95 -2.72
N SER A 245 6.82 -1.50 -3.29
CA SER A 245 5.45 -1.28 -2.81
C SER A 245 4.54 -2.47 -3.04
N ALA A 246 3.51 -2.57 -2.22
CA ALA A 246 2.49 -3.61 -2.28
C ALA A 246 1.19 -3.08 -2.89
N MET A 247 0.51 -3.91 -3.68
CA MET A 247 -0.82 -3.65 -4.22
C MET A 247 -1.86 -4.30 -3.33
N ILE A 248 -2.91 -3.58 -2.96
CA ILE A 248 -3.97 -4.05 -2.06
C ILE A 248 -5.29 -4.19 -2.83
N LEU A 249 -5.98 -5.30 -2.65
CA LEU A 249 -7.23 -5.66 -3.31
C LEU A 249 -8.23 -6.30 -2.33
N PRO A 250 -9.54 -6.08 -2.50
CA PRO A 250 -10.20 -5.11 -3.38
C PRO A 250 -10.04 -3.68 -2.86
N THR A 251 -10.12 -2.68 -3.73
CA THR A 251 -9.97 -1.28 -3.36
C THR A 251 -11.22 -0.48 -3.67
N THR A 252 -11.75 0.22 -2.68
CA THR A 252 -12.86 1.19 -2.80
C THR A 252 -12.32 2.62 -2.73
N ILE A 253 -13.16 3.62 -3.04
CA ILE A 253 -12.76 5.03 -2.91
C ILE A 253 -12.37 5.39 -1.47
N PHE A 254 -13.00 4.76 -0.48
CA PHE A 254 -12.71 5.00 0.93
C PHE A 254 -11.34 4.45 1.33
N ASP A 255 -10.96 3.28 0.78
CA ASP A 255 -9.64 2.70 1.03
C ASP A 255 -8.51 3.56 0.46
N VAL A 256 -8.75 4.20 -0.68
CA VAL A 256 -7.78 5.08 -1.34
C VAL A 256 -7.47 6.33 -0.52
N VAL A 257 -8.46 6.88 0.19
CA VAL A 257 -8.31 8.09 1.03
C VAL A 257 -7.71 7.78 2.40
N GLU A 258 -7.80 6.53 2.86
CA GLU A 258 -7.36 6.10 4.20
C GLU A 258 -5.84 5.97 4.27
N GLU A 259 -5.22 6.47 5.33
CA GLU A 259 -3.77 6.43 5.61
C GLU A 259 -3.43 5.74 6.93
N ALA A 260 -2.16 5.30 7.04
CA ALA A 260 -1.63 4.66 8.24
C ALA A 260 -1.70 5.54 9.48
N ASP A 261 -1.47 6.85 9.33
CA ASP A 261 -1.53 7.82 10.44
C ASP A 261 -2.86 7.82 11.18
N ASP A 262 -3.98 7.50 10.51
CA ASP A 262 -5.29 7.39 11.15
C ASP A 262 -5.30 6.38 12.30
N TYR A 263 -4.46 5.35 12.20
CA TYR A 263 -4.37 4.27 13.19
C TYR A 263 -3.32 4.50 14.26
N TYR A 264 -2.31 5.29 14.00
CA TYR A 264 -1.24 5.58 14.97
C TYR A 264 -1.62 6.65 16.00
N PHE A 265 -2.64 7.47 15.72
CA PHE A 265 -3.14 8.46 16.66
C PHE A 265 -4.29 7.94 17.51
N PRO A 266 -4.62 8.57 18.65
CA PRO A 266 -5.83 8.23 19.42
C PRO A 266 -7.11 8.30 18.57
N PRO A 267 -8.18 7.57 18.94
CA PRO A 267 -9.40 7.49 18.13
C PRO A 267 -10.01 8.84 17.72
N VAL A 268 -9.98 9.83 18.60
CA VAL A 268 -10.51 11.18 18.30
C VAL A 268 -9.67 11.86 17.23
N THR A 269 -8.35 11.87 17.40
CA THR A 269 -7.42 12.49 16.43
C THR A 269 -7.44 11.76 15.09
N GLY A 270 -7.40 10.41 15.09
CA GLY A 270 -7.48 9.63 13.85
C GLY A 270 -8.81 9.85 13.12
N THR A 271 -9.92 9.96 13.84
CA THR A 271 -11.23 10.32 13.25
C THR A 271 -11.19 11.72 12.62
N TYR A 272 -10.62 12.69 13.33
CA TYR A 272 -10.49 14.06 12.83
C TYR A 272 -9.65 14.11 11.54
N LEU A 273 -8.48 13.47 11.52
CA LEU A 273 -7.61 13.42 10.33
C LEU A 273 -8.33 12.79 9.13
N ARG A 274 -9.04 11.69 9.37
CA ARG A 274 -9.82 10.99 8.33
C ARG A 274 -10.93 11.87 7.75
N LEU A 275 -11.72 12.52 8.60
CA LEU A 275 -12.78 13.44 8.16
C LEU A 275 -12.21 14.63 7.41
N THR A 276 -11.09 15.17 7.88
CA THR A 276 -10.39 16.29 7.23
C THR A 276 -9.93 15.90 5.83
N ARG A 277 -9.35 14.69 5.62
CA ARG A 277 -8.95 14.24 4.28
C ARG A 277 -10.13 14.09 3.33
N PHE A 278 -11.25 13.51 3.79
CA PHE A 278 -12.47 13.43 2.98
C PHE A 278 -12.99 14.82 2.60
N LEU A 279 -13.02 15.75 3.55
CA LEU A 279 -13.45 17.12 3.30
C LEU A 279 -12.51 17.82 2.30
N ILE A 280 -11.20 17.70 2.47
CA ILE A 280 -10.20 18.29 1.55
C ILE A 280 -10.34 17.68 0.15
N ALA A 281 -10.48 16.35 0.02
CA ALA A 281 -10.69 15.70 -1.28
C ALA A 281 -11.95 16.23 -1.99
N LEU A 282 -13.04 16.40 -1.23
CA LEU A 282 -14.28 16.99 -1.75
C LEU A 282 -14.09 18.46 -2.18
N LEU A 283 -13.49 19.28 -1.32
CA LEU A 283 -13.23 20.68 -1.61
C LEU A 283 -12.30 20.86 -2.81
N THR A 284 -11.32 19.99 -3.00
CA THR A 284 -10.44 19.99 -4.17
C THR A 284 -11.21 19.95 -5.48
N TYR A 285 -12.33 19.23 -5.53
CA TYR A 285 -13.19 19.19 -6.71
C TYR A 285 -14.09 20.42 -6.83
N PHE A 286 -14.66 20.91 -5.72
CA PHE A 286 -15.73 21.91 -5.76
C PHE A 286 -15.23 23.36 -5.83
N VAL A 287 -14.11 23.72 -5.21
CA VAL A 287 -13.71 25.11 -4.96
C VAL A 287 -13.66 25.94 -6.25
N THR A 288 -12.89 25.53 -7.24
CA THR A 288 -12.66 26.35 -8.44
C THR A 288 -13.86 26.41 -9.40
N PRO A 289 -14.61 25.30 -9.68
CA PRO A 289 -15.80 25.41 -10.52
C PRO A 289 -16.92 26.22 -9.86
N THR A 290 -17.08 26.08 -8.54
CA THR A 290 -18.06 26.89 -7.81
C THR A 290 -17.69 28.37 -7.79
N TYR A 291 -16.41 28.67 -7.60
CA TYR A 291 -15.92 30.05 -7.68
C TYR A 291 -16.19 30.65 -9.06
N LEU A 292 -15.87 29.93 -10.15
CA LEU A 292 -16.14 30.37 -11.52
C LEU A 292 -17.63 30.63 -11.75
N LEU A 293 -18.50 29.72 -11.25
CA LEU A 293 -19.96 29.85 -11.34
C LEU A 293 -20.45 31.10 -10.63
N LEU A 294 -19.95 31.37 -9.41
CA LEU A 294 -20.32 32.55 -8.62
C LEU A 294 -19.86 33.85 -9.28
N MET A 295 -18.67 33.89 -9.86
CA MET A 295 -18.19 35.07 -10.59
C MET A 295 -19.00 35.36 -11.85
N ASN A 296 -19.49 34.32 -12.54
CA ASN A 296 -20.39 34.47 -13.68
C ASN A 296 -21.81 34.93 -13.26
N HIS A 297 -22.21 34.74 -11.99
CA HIS A 297 -23.52 35.09 -11.45
C HIS A 297 -23.38 35.85 -10.13
N ARG A 298 -22.74 37.00 -10.14
CA ARG A 298 -22.39 37.80 -8.94
C ARG A 298 -23.60 38.10 -8.04
N MET A 299 -24.82 38.15 -8.60
CA MET A 299 -26.04 38.39 -7.82
C MET A 299 -26.39 37.26 -6.86
N TRP A 300 -25.78 36.10 -6.97
CA TRP A 300 -26.02 34.98 -6.05
C TRP A 300 -25.12 35.04 -4.80
N ILE A 301 -24.16 35.96 -4.79
CA ILE A 301 -23.23 36.10 -3.70
C ILE A 301 -23.90 36.90 -2.59
N PRO A 302 -24.10 36.31 -1.38
CA PRO A 302 -24.68 37.06 -0.26
C PRO A 302 -23.69 38.13 0.23
N GLU A 303 -24.23 39.23 0.82
CA GLU A 303 -23.43 40.35 1.31
C GLU A 303 -22.26 39.92 2.24
N ASN A 304 -22.48 38.92 3.07
CA ASN A 304 -21.44 38.37 3.96
C ASN A 304 -20.25 37.74 3.22
N LEU A 305 -20.36 37.42 1.93
CA LEU A 305 -19.33 36.81 1.10
C LEU A 305 -18.85 37.76 -0.01
N GLU A 306 -19.14 39.04 0.03
CA GLU A 306 -18.69 40.02 -0.96
C GLU A 306 -17.15 40.09 -1.08
N PHE A 307 -16.43 39.73 -0.02
CA PHE A 307 -14.96 39.72 -0.02
C PHE A 307 -14.35 38.71 -1.01
N ILE A 308 -15.12 37.73 -1.53
CA ILE A 308 -14.64 36.78 -2.56
C ILE A 308 -14.75 37.33 -3.98
N ILE A 309 -15.46 38.44 -4.16
CA ILE A 309 -15.65 39.11 -5.45
C ILE A 309 -14.33 39.70 -5.91
N LEU A 310 -14.03 39.57 -7.20
CA LEU A 310 -12.86 40.17 -7.81
C LEU A 310 -12.85 41.68 -7.55
N LYS A 311 -11.74 42.19 -7.03
CA LYS A 311 -11.55 43.64 -6.76
C LYS A 311 -11.40 44.46 -8.02
N GLU A 312 -10.79 43.87 -9.04
CA GLU A 312 -10.53 44.47 -10.34
C GLU A 312 -11.03 43.56 -11.48
N ASP A 313 -11.39 44.15 -12.60
CA ASP A 313 -11.77 43.37 -13.76
C ASP A 313 -10.53 42.66 -14.33
N PRO A 314 -10.58 41.36 -14.52
CA PRO A 314 -9.42 40.57 -14.91
C PRO A 314 -9.03 40.83 -16.36
N ASN A 315 -7.74 41.07 -16.64
CA ASN A 315 -7.20 41.21 -17.99
C ASN A 315 -7.28 39.87 -18.77
N VAL A 316 -7.13 38.75 -18.05
CA VAL A 316 -7.22 37.40 -18.59
C VAL A 316 -8.53 36.74 -18.13
N PRO A 317 -9.32 36.13 -19.00
CA PRO A 317 -10.54 35.43 -18.61
C PRO A 317 -10.29 34.42 -17.47
N LEU A 318 -11.19 34.37 -16.47
CA LEU A 318 -11.02 33.54 -15.28
C LEU A 318 -10.73 32.06 -15.58
N ILE A 319 -11.45 31.51 -16.57
CA ILE A 319 -11.21 30.12 -16.99
C ILE A 319 -9.76 29.89 -17.45
N LEU A 320 -9.19 30.82 -18.20
CA LEU A 320 -7.80 30.72 -18.65
C LEU A 320 -6.83 30.86 -17.48
N GLN A 321 -7.10 31.73 -16.51
CA GLN A 321 -6.29 31.83 -15.30
C GLN A 321 -6.25 30.49 -14.55
N PHE A 322 -7.41 29.84 -14.35
CA PHE A 322 -7.47 28.51 -13.70
C PHE A 322 -6.70 27.45 -14.49
N LEU A 323 -6.88 27.36 -15.80
CA LEU A 323 -6.22 26.35 -16.62
C LEU A 323 -4.70 26.56 -16.68
N LEU A 324 -4.24 27.82 -16.81
CA LEU A 324 -2.82 28.14 -16.80
C LEU A 324 -2.17 27.80 -15.45
N LEU A 325 -2.85 28.09 -14.34
CA LEU A 325 -2.36 27.75 -12.99
C LEU A 325 -2.33 26.24 -12.75
N GLU A 326 -3.33 25.49 -13.26
CA GLU A 326 -3.29 24.02 -13.22
C GLU A 326 -2.06 23.46 -13.95
N LEU A 327 -1.75 24.01 -15.12
CA LEU A 327 -0.57 23.64 -15.90
C LEU A 327 0.73 24.05 -15.19
N ALA A 328 0.77 25.27 -14.62
CA ALA A 328 1.93 25.77 -13.91
C ALA A 328 2.24 24.93 -12.65
N ILE A 329 1.21 24.53 -11.88
CA ILE A 329 1.36 23.66 -10.70
C ILE A 329 1.91 22.29 -11.11
N ASP A 330 1.42 21.69 -12.23
CA ASP A 330 1.99 20.45 -12.73
C ASP A 330 3.43 20.62 -13.21
N GLY A 331 3.73 21.73 -13.88
CA GLY A 331 5.09 22.07 -14.30
C GLY A 331 6.04 22.15 -13.10
N LEU A 332 5.60 22.79 -12.01
CA LEU A 332 6.37 22.85 -10.77
C LEU A 332 6.59 21.46 -10.15
N ARG A 333 5.55 20.61 -10.17
CA ARG A 333 5.65 19.23 -9.67
C ARG A 333 6.66 18.42 -10.49
N LEU A 334 6.60 18.48 -11.81
CA LEU A 334 7.55 17.80 -12.70
C LEU A 334 8.96 18.35 -12.55
N ALA A 335 9.11 19.67 -12.40
CA ALA A 335 10.39 20.29 -12.12
C ALA A 335 10.97 19.84 -10.78
N ALA A 336 10.15 19.73 -9.74
CA ALA A 336 10.58 19.28 -8.41
C ALA A 336 11.13 17.84 -8.41
N VAL A 337 10.51 16.94 -9.20
CA VAL A 337 10.97 15.55 -9.34
C VAL A 337 12.33 15.47 -10.06
N ASN A 338 12.56 16.33 -11.06
CA ASN A 338 13.77 16.31 -11.88
C ASN A 338 14.89 17.22 -11.34
N THR A 339 14.64 17.98 -10.27
CA THR A 339 15.61 18.93 -9.73
C THR A 339 16.43 18.31 -8.61
N PRO A 340 17.77 18.34 -8.68
CA PRO A 340 18.63 17.92 -7.57
C PRO A 340 18.29 18.69 -6.29
N ASN A 341 18.42 18.04 -5.13
CA ASN A 341 18.08 18.63 -3.81
C ASN A 341 18.73 20.00 -3.55
N MET A 342 19.94 20.24 -4.09
CA MET A 342 20.64 21.52 -3.96
C MET A 342 19.91 22.70 -4.61
N LEU A 343 19.12 22.44 -5.67
CA LEU A 343 18.41 23.45 -6.44
C LEU A 343 16.93 23.56 -6.05
N SER A 344 16.41 22.70 -5.20
CA SER A 344 14.99 22.69 -4.79
C SER A 344 14.56 23.98 -4.08
N THR A 345 15.41 24.52 -3.20
CA THR A 345 15.14 25.78 -2.49
C THR A 345 15.13 26.99 -3.44
N PRO A 346 16.15 27.21 -4.31
CA PRO A 346 16.10 28.27 -5.32
C PRO A 346 14.88 28.16 -6.24
N LEU A 347 14.52 26.96 -6.70
CA LEU A 347 13.34 26.74 -7.54
C LEU A 347 12.05 27.15 -6.83
N SER A 348 11.91 26.79 -5.54
CA SER A 348 10.75 27.16 -4.75
C SER A 348 10.61 28.67 -4.56
N VAL A 349 11.72 29.38 -4.33
CA VAL A 349 11.73 30.84 -4.22
C VAL A 349 11.36 31.50 -5.55
N MET A 350 11.96 31.05 -6.66
CA MET A 350 11.62 31.57 -7.99
C MET A 350 10.15 31.31 -8.35
N ALA A 351 9.64 30.13 -8.04
CA ALA A 351 8.24 29.81 -8.26
C ALA A 351 7.31 30.70 -7.45
N ALA A 352 7.62 30.99 -6.19
CA ALA A 352 6.85 31.88 -5.34
C ALA A 352 6.83 33.32 -5.88
N LEU A 353 7.95 33.83 -6.35
CA LEU A 353 8.05 35.18 -6.92
C LEU A 353 7.35 35.28 -8.29
N VAL A 354 7.65 34.36 -9.19
CA VAL A 354 7.15 34.42 -10.59
C VAL A 354 5.65 34.12 -10.66
N LEU A 355 5.21 33.04 -10.02
CA LEU A 355 3.79 32.64 -10.04
C LEU A 355 2.95 33.37 -9.00
N GLY A 356 3.57 33.93 -7.95
CA GLY A 356 2.87 34.68 -6.93
C GLY A 356 2.83 36.18 -7.25
N GLU A 357 3.82 36.91 -6.75
CA GLU A 357 3.83 38.37 -6.72
C GLU A 357 3.84 39.00 -8.12
N PHE A 358 4.81 38.65 -8.96
CA PHE A 358 4.94 39.25 -10.28
C PHE A 358 3.77 38.95 -11.23
N SER A 359 3.16 37.78 -11.13
CA SER A 359 2.04 37.42 -12.00
C SER A 359 0.75 38.18 -11.65
N VAL A 360 0.58 38.57 -10.39
CA VAL A 360 -0.53 39.40 -9.92
C VAL A 360 -0.25 40.86 -10.25
N GLU A 361 0.95 41.39 -9.96
CA GLU A 361 1.35 42.76 -10.27
C GLU A 361 1.30 43.07 -11.77
N SER A 362 1.67 42.08 -12.62
CA SER A 362 1.58 42.21 -14.08
C SER A 362 0.15 42.08 -14.63
N GLY A 363 -0.83 41.79 -13.79
CA GLY A 363 -2.23 41.63 -14.16
C GLY A 363 -2.57 40.37 -14.91
N TRP A 364 -1.70 39.34 -14.89
CA TRP A 364 -2.01 38.03 -15.50
C TRP A 364 -3.01 37.22 -14.68
N PHE A 365 -2.87 37.26 -13.35
CA PHE A 365 -3.74 36.55 -12.43
C PHE A 365 -4.35 37.47 -11.38
N SER A 366 -5.60 37.23 -11.05
CA SER A 366 -6.27 37.90 -9.94
C SER A 366 -5.84 37.27 -8.60
N SER A 367 -5.70 38.06 -7.56
CA SER A 367 -5.28 37.56 -6.22
C SER A 367 -6.24 36.53 -5.65
N GLU A 368 -7.53 36.64 -5.91
CA GLU A 368 -8.58 35.72 -5.47
C GLU A 368 -8.48 34.38 -6.18
N VAL A 369 -8.17 34.37 -7.48
CA VAL A 369 -7.91 33.14 -8.25
C VAL A 369 -6.66 32.44 -7.75
N MET A 370 -5.60 33.21 -7.49
CA MET A 370 -4.36 32.68 -6.90
C MET A 370 -4.62 32.01 -5.55
N LEU A 371 -5.42 32.63 -4.68
CA LEU A 371 -5.78 32.06 -3.38
C LEU A 371 -6.57 30.76 -3.53
N ALA A 372 -7.58 30.71 -4.42
CA ALA A 372 -8.35 29.51 -4.70
C ALA A 372 -7.46 28.36 -5.22
N MET A 373 -6.53 28.67 -6.13
CA MET A 373 -5.61 27.68 -6.69
C MET A 373 -4.53 27.24 -5.70
N ALA A 374 -4.05 28.14 -4.82
CA ALA A 374 -3.14 27.77 -3.74
C ALA A 374 -3.79 26.76 -2.79
N PHE A 375 -5.06 26.95 -2.41
CA PHE A 375 -5.81 25.98 -1.64
C PHE A 375 -5.88 24.61 -2.36
N VAL A 376 -6.24 24.61 -3.64
CA VAL A 376 -6.34 23.39 -4.45
C VAL A 376 -4.99 22.68 -4.58
N ALA A 377 -3.89 23.44 -4.76
CA ALA A 377 -2.55 22.89 -4.84
C ALA A 377 -2.16 22.18 -3.53
N ILE A 378 -2.34 22.87 -2.38
CA ILE A 378 -2.09 22.27 -1.06
C ILE A 378 -2.96 21.03 -0.86
N ALA A 379 -4.25 21.11 -1.21
CA ALA A 379 -5.19 20.02 -1.08
C ALA A 379 -4.80 18.78 -1.93
N ASN A 380 -4.23 18.98 -3.11
CA ASN A 380 -3.69 17.89 -3.94
C ASN A 380 -2.47 17.20 -3.28
N TYR A 381 -1.64 17.93 -2.55
CA TYR A 381 -0.49 17.37 -1.83
C TYR A 381 -0.90 16.60 -0.56
N THR A 382 -2.10 16.80 -0.03
CA THR A 382 -2.62 16.03 1.11
C THR A 382 -3.21 14.68 0.71
N GLN A 383 -3.32 14.38 -0.58
CA GLN A 383 -3.81 13.08 -1.05
C GLN A 383 -2.66 12.05 -1.05
N ALA A 384 -2.82 10.98 -0.29
CA ALA A 384 -1.85 9.87 -0.26
C ALA A 384 -1.71 9.18 -1.62
N ASN A 385 -2.82 9.05 -2.33
CA ASN A 385 -2.86 8.42 -3.65
C ASN A 385 -2.82 9.47 -4.76
N TYR A 386 -1.72 9.49 -5.52
CA TYR A 386 -1.54 10.42 -6.64
C TYR A 386 -2.57 10.23 -7.76
N GLU A 387 -2.99 9.00 -8.04
CA GLU A 387 -4.00 8.73 -9.07
C GLU A 387 -5.34 9.38 -8.71
N LEU A 388 -5.72 9.34 -7.41
CA LEU A 388 -6.92 10.02 -6.92
C LEU A 388 -6.78 11.54 -7.10
N GLY A 389 -5.62 12.11 -6.79
CA GLY A 389 -5.34 13.53 -6.99
C GLY A 389 -5.54 13.95 -8.45
N TYR A 390 -4.99 13.19 -9.40
CA TYR A 390 -5.19 13.43 -10.84
C TYR A 390 -6.63 13.17 -11.29
N ALA A 391 -7.30 12.15 -10.75
CA ALA A 391 -8.71 11.89 -11.07
C ALA A 391 -9.61 13.08 -10.68
N LEU A 392 -9.43 13.61 -9.47
CA LEU A 392 -10.14 14.81 -9.01
C LEU A 392 -9.81 16.03 -9.86
N LYS A 393 -8.54 16.20 -10.24
CA LYS A 393 -8.08 17.28 -11.13
C LYS A 393 -8.77 17.21 -12.50
N PHE A 394 -8.75 16.07 -13.18
CA PHE A 394 -9.38 15.92 -14.50
C PHE A 394 -10.89 16.18 -14.44
N MET A 395 -11.56 15.65 -13.41
CA MET A 395 -13.00 15.91 -13.21
C MET A 395 -13.27 17.39 -12.91
N ARG A 396 -12.40 18.07 -12.17
CA ARG A 396 -12.49 19.51 -11.88
C ARG A 396 -12.30 20.34 -13.14
N ILE A 397 -11.28 20.05 -13.95
CA ILE A 397 -11.02 20.75 -15.23
C ILE A 397 -12.23 20.58 -16.16
N LEU A 398 -12.76 19.37 -16.26
CA LEU A 398 -13.96 19.10 -17.06
C LEU A 398 -15.14 19.96 -16.59
N ASN A 399 -15.36 19.99 -15.26
CA ASN A 399 -16.43 20.80 -14.67
C ASN A 399 -16.21 22.31 -14.90
N LEU A 400 -14.97 22.82 -14.79
CA LEU A 400 -14.63 24.21 -15.12
C LEU A 400 -15.01 24.57 -16.56
N ILE A 401 -14.64 23.72 -17.53
CA ILE A 401 -14.94 23.93 -18.94
C ILE A 401 -16.45 23.93 -19.19
N LEU A 402 -17.15 22.95 -18.63
CA LEU A 402 -18.61 22.87 -18.76
C LEU A 402 -19.33 24.07 -18.12
N THR A 403 -18.85 24.50 -16.95
CA THR A 403 -19.39 25.68 -16.25
C THR A 403 -19.18 26.97 -17.06
N GLN A 404 -18.04 27.12 -17.70
CA GLN A 404 -17.78 28.27 -18.57
C GLN A 404 -18.68 28.30 -19.80
N LEU A 405 -18.91 27.13 -20.42
CA LEU A 405 -19.68 27.03 -21.67
C LEU A 405 -21.19 27.14 -21.47
N PHE A 406 -21.72 26.54 -20.38
CA PHE A 406 -23.15 26.35 -20.17
C PHE A 406 -23.65 26.94 -18.85
N GLY A 407 -22.83 27.70 -18.11
CA GLY A 407 -23.17 28.27 -16.81
C GLY A 407 -23.60 27.20 -15.79
N ILE A 408 -24.71 27.45 -15.11
CA ILE A 408 -25.22 26.54 -14.08
C ILE A 408 -25.55 25.13 -14.62
N TRP A 409 -26.06 25.03 -15.84
CA TRP A 409 -26.35 23.74 -16.43
C TRP A 409 -25.08 22.93 -16.72
N GLY A 410 -24.00 23.61 -17.11
CA GLY A 410 -22.67 23.00 -17.23
C GLY A 410 -22.12 22.52 -15.92
N TYR A 411 -22.26 23.31 -14.86
CA TYR A 411 -21.86 22.91 -13.50
C TYR A 411 -22.60 21.66 -13.02
N ILE A 412 -23.94 21.64 -13.20
CA ILE A 412 -24.76 20.47 -12.85
C ILE A 412 -24.38 19.26 -13.69
N ALA A 413 -24.16 19.43 -15.00
CA ALA A 413 -23.70 18.35 -15.89
C ALA A 413 -22.33 17.78 -15.41
N GLY A 414 -21.40 18.64 -15.01
CA GLY A 414 -20.12 18.23 -14.46
C GLY A 414 -20.27 17.41 -13.18
N LEU A 415 -21.18 17.79 -12.28
CA LEU A 415 -21.50 17.01 -11.07
C LEU A 415 -22.11 15.65 -11.41
N ILE A 416 -23.01 15.60 -12.38
CA ILE A 416 -23.62 14.34 -12.83
C ILE A 416 -22.56 13.41 -13.42
N ILE A 417 -21.65 13.93 -14.27
CA ILE A 417 -20.57 13.14 -14.87
C ILE A 417 -19.64 12.60 -13.77
N PHE A 418 -19.26 13.42 -12.78
CA PHE A 418 -18.47 13.01 -11.65
C PHE A 418 -19.15 11.89 -10.86
N ALA A 419 -20.42 12.05 -10.53
CA ALA A 419 -21.20 11.03 -9.82
C ALA A 419 -21.32 9.73 -10.64
N LEU A 420 -21.57 9.83 -11.95
CA LEU A 420 -21.66 8.67 -12.84
C LEU A 420 -20.28 7.96 -12.97
N ALA A 421 -19.19 8.69 -13.01
CA ALA A 421 -17.85 8.11 -13.05
C ALA A 421 -17.54 7.30 -11.79
N LEU A 422 -17.99 7.76 -10.62
CA LEU A 422 -17.87 7.02 -9.36
C LEU A 422 -18.83 5.81 -9.29
N LEU A 423 -20.11 6.00 -9.66
CA LEU A 423 -21.14 4.96 -9.60
C LEU A 423 -20.92 3.81 -10.60
N SER A 424 -20.44 4.15 -11.81
CA SER A 424 -20.15 3.16 -12.85
C SER A 424 -18.86 2.39 -12.58
N ASN A 425 -18.07 2.85 -11.63
CA ASN A 425 -16.81 2.22 -11.27
C ASN A 425 -17.05 0.99 -10.40
N LYS A 426 -16.35 -0.11 -10.69
CA LYS A 426 -16.39 -1.35 -9.91
C LYS A 426 -14.98 -1.72 -9.47
N THR A 427 -14.88 -2.37 -8.32
CA THR A 427 -13.64 -2.99 -7.86
C THR A 427 -13.30 -4.19 -8.76
N ILE A 428 -12.10 -4.74 -8.63
CA ILE A 428 -11.70 -5.94 -9.38
C ILE A 428 -12.57 -7.15 -9.04
N SER A 429 -13.06 -7.23 -7.80
CA SER A 429 -14.01 -8.28 -7.38
C SER A 429 -15.44 -8.08 -7.92
N GLY A 430 -15.69 -7.02 -8.69
CA GLY A 430 -17.02 -6.70 -9.22
C GLY A 430 -17.96 -5.96 -8.25
N GLN A 431 -17.54 -5.72 -7.01
CA GLN A 431 -18.27 -4.93 -6.03
C GLN A 431 -18.31 -3.45 -6.43
N SER A 432 -19.28 -2.70 -5.84
CA SER A 432 -19.34 -1.25 -6.06
C SER A 432 -18.09 -0.55 -5.53
N TYR A 433 -17.56 0.39 -6.31
CA TYR A 433 -16.44 1.24 -5.89
C TYR A 433 -16.77 2.15 -4.71
N LEU A 434 -18.06 2.46 -4.52
CA LEU A 434 -18.59 3.26 -3.41
C LEU A 434 -19.01 2.41 -2.19
N TYR A 435 -18.67 1.13 -2.15
CA TYR A 435 -18.91 0.35 -0.95
C TYR A 435 -18.11 0.89 0.24
N PRO A 436 -18.68 1.06 1.44
CA PRO A 436 -19.98 0.60 1.96
C PRO A 436 -21.13 1.62 1.85
N LEU A 437 -21.03 2.65 1.02
CA LEU A 437 -22.11 3.59 0.77
C LEU A 437 -23.18 2.96 -0.13
N ILE A 438 -22.76 2.23 -1.17
CA ILE A 438 -23.63 1.55 -2.13
C ILE A 438 -23.08 0.13 -2.40
N PRO A 439 -23.77 -0.95 -1.97
CA PRO A 439 -24.93 -0.96 -1.10
C PRO A 439 -24.61 -0.44 0.32
N PHE A 440 -25.62 0.13 1.01
CA PHE A 440 -25.40 0.76 2.29
C PHE A 440 -25.22 -0.27 3.43
N ASP A 441 -24.03 -0.25 4.06
CA ASP A 441 -23.70 -1.00 5.26
C ASP A 441 -23.37 -0.03 6.40
N ARG A 442 -24.30 0.15 7.34
CA ARG A 442 -24.16 1.09 8.44
C ARG A 442 -22.96 0.81 9.34
N ALA A 443 -22.67 -0.47 9.60
CA ALA A 443 -21.60 -0.84 10.51
C ALA A 443 -20.22 -0.53 9.89
N LYS A 444 -20.03 -0.94 8.63
CA LYS A 444 -18.81 -0.67 7.89
C LYS A 444 -18.65 0.82 7.58
N MET A 445 -19.76 1.52 7.24
CA MET A 445 -19.72 2.95 7.01
C MET A 445 -19.27 3.72 8.24
N ARG A 446 -19.79 3.38 9.42
CA ARG A 446 -19.33 3.99 10.68
C ARG A 446 -17.84 3.75 10.90
N ASN A 447 -17.33 2.56 10.63
CA ASN A 447 -15.92 2.24 10.82
C ASN A 447 -15.01 2.96 9.80
N ARG A 448 -15.54 3.33 8.63
CA ARG A 448 -14.80 4.12 7.63
C ARG A 448 -14.62 5.59 8.02
N PHE A 449 -15.61 6.17 8.70
CA PHE A 449 -15.52 7.58 9.13
C PHE A 449 -15.00 7.74 10.57
N PHE A 450 -15.34 6.81 11.44
CA PHE A 450 -15.00 6.89 12.87
C PHE A 450 -14.05 5.76 13.23
N ARG A 451 -12.88 6.13 13.72
CA ARG A 451 -11.95 5.17 14.26
C ARG A 451 -12.46 4.60 15.58
N GLY A 452 -12.77 3.30 15.58
CA GLY A 452 -13.09 2.54 16.81
C GLY A 452 -11.82 2.22 17.63
N ARG A 453 -12.00 1.80 18.89
CA ARG A 453 -10.95 1.14 19.66
C ARG A 453 -10.68 -0.24 19.05
N MET A 454 -9.48 -0.77 19.27
CA MET A 454 -9.16 -2.15 18.87
C MET A 454 -10.20 -3.13 19.42
N PRO A 455 -10.75 -4.04 18.59
CA PRO A 455 -11.66 -5.09 19.06
C PRO A 455 -10.94 -5.94 20.13
N GLY A 456 -11.66 -6.32 21.18
CA GLY A 456 -11.12 -7.17 22.25
C GLY A 456 -10.36 -6.47 23.37
N THR A 457 -10.15 -5.14 23.32
CA THR A 457 -9.65 -4.39 24.48
C THR A 457 -10.70 -4.43 25.60
N ARG A 458 -10.39 -5.11 26.71
CA ARG A 458 -11.24 -5.12 27.89
C ARG A 458 -11.50 -3.68 28.37
N LYS A 459 -12.75 -3.38 28.72
CA LYS A 459 -13.05 -2.20 29.55
C LYS A 459 -12.36 -2.45 30.88
N MET A 460 -11.32 -1.69 31.22
CA MET A 460 -10.85 -1.59 32.59
C MET A 460 -11.89 -0.87 33.42
#